data_7bb77352339359204db8e9b66620d39c
#
_entry.id   7bb77352339359204db8e9b66620d39c
#
_cell.length_a   1.000
_cell.length_b   1.000
_cell.length_c   1.000
_cell.angle_alpha   90.00
_cell.angle_beta   90.00
_cell.angle_gamma   90.00
#
_symmetry.space_group_name_H-M   'P 1'
#
loop_
_entity.id
_entity.type
_entity.pdbx_description
1 polymer ?
#
loop_
_entity_poly.entity_id
_entity_poly.type
_entity_poly.pdbx_seq_one_letter_code
_entity_poly.pdbx_strand_id
1 'polypeptide(L)'
;HILFDTGVHYVGSLSEGQVLYEYFKEVGIMQDLSLEPLDLNGYDRICFGDTPDVMYPHAQGYENFVKQLLAYFPYEQKALEQYVYTIRTICDKFPLYRYNATEVHYDVSTLSIKLSDFLDNLTTNERLKAVLLGASFLYAGVAPQTPLYVHALSVNSYIQSAYRLTKGGSQITDLLIRELQRYGAHLYRQTEVVAFSYGSEQQITAVHTKQGQTFRATHIISAIDIKQLLQIAGKQAFKPSFYKRVQGLQPTASAFSLHLVLKPNIFPYLPYNIYWFKDNDSVYNTAQYATNDFPLSYMLSMNPPKNGGAYTDNITLLTYMAPDELHRWHESFSTHFEGQGRGEQYELFKRQRALDLLDVVAQKFPTIKQSIAYYYTSTPLTYRDYIGSAMGAIYGYKKNANHIMESVFMPQTHIKNLYLVGQSVAMHGLVGVTISAVLTYQILMRSSGFL
;
A
#
# COMPACT_ATOMS: atom_id res chain seq x y z
N HIS A 1 -11.35 -24.06 -2.02
CA HIS A 1 -10.40 -23.06 -1.50
C HIS A 1 -10.81 -21.70 -2.03
N ILE A 2 -10.97 -20.72 -1.15
CA ILE A 2 -11.15 -19.30 -1.47
C ILE A 2 -9.83 -18.60 -1.22
N LEU A 3 -9.39 -17.82 -2.20
CA LEU A 3 -8.19 -17.00 -2.13
C LEU A 3 -8.57 -15.60 -1.65
N PHE A 4 -7.84 -15.06 -0.69
CA PHE A 4 -7.94 -13.67 -0.25
C PHE A 4 -6.66 -12.92 -0.54
N ASP A 5 -6.79 -11.72 -1.07
CA ASP A 5 -5.68 -10.79 -1.21
C ASP A 5 -5.41 -10.13 0.15
N THR A 6 -4.17 -10.20 0.59
CA THR A 6 -3.74 -9.64 1.88
C THR A 6 -3.09 -8.25 1.74
N GLY A 7 -2.83 -7.80 0.51
CA GLY A 7 -2.17 -6.52 0.27
C GLY A 7 -2.60 -5.83 -1.02
N VAL A 8 -2.78 -6.57 -2.12
CA VAL A 8 -3.14 -6.00 -3.43
C VAL A 8 -4.60 -6.30 -3.73
N HIS A 9 -5.50 -5.39 -3.39
CA HIS A 9 -6.94 -5.55 -3.61
C HIS A 9 -7.38 -5.07 -5.00
N TYR A 10 -6.69 -4.10 -5.57
CA TYR A 10 -6.86 -3.58 -6.92
C TYR A 10 -5.63 -2.79 -7.34
N VAL A 11 -5.47 -2.52 -8.62
CA VAL A 11 -4.25 -1.95 -9.19
C VAL A 11 -4.61 -0.87 -10.18
N GLY A 12 -3.89 0.26 -10.11
CA GLY A 12 -3.97 1.35 -11.07
C GLY A 12 -2.87 1.32 -12.12
N SER A 13 -2.96 2.17 -13.13
CA SER A 13 -1.94 2.39 -14.17
C SER A 13 -1.60 1.14 -14.99
N LEU A 14 -2.59 0.27 -15.28
CA LEU A 14 -2.42 -0.96 -16.05
C LEU A 14 -3.08 -0.94 -17.44
N SER A 15 -3.57 0.19 -17.93
CA SER A 15 -3.96 0.33 -19.33
C SER A 15 -2.74 0.61 -20.22
N GLU A 16 -2.85 0.28 -21.51
CA GLU A 16 -1.78 0.48 -22.49
C GLU A 16 -1.26 1.93 -22.48
N GLY A 17 0.06 2.09 -22.51
CA GLY A 17 0.75 3.38 -22.42
C GLY A 17 0.88 3.95 -21.01
N GLN A 18 0.33 3.30 -20.00
CA GLN A 18 0.47 3.72 -18.60
C GLN A 18 1.70 3.09 -17.94
N VAL A 19 2.20 3.73 -16.89
CA VAL A 19 3.52 3.43 -16.33
C VAL A 19 3.71 1.98 -15.88
N LEU A 20 2.74 1.41 -15.16
CA LEU A 20 2.87 0.05 -14.66
C LEU A 20 2.67 -1.00 -15.77
N TYR A 21 1.78 -0.69 -16.73
CA TYR A 21 1.60 -1.51 -17.93
C TYR A 21 2.91 -1.66 -18.69
N GLU A 22 3.60 -0.55 -18.97
CA GLU A 22 4.83 -0.58 -19.76
C GLU A 22 5.96 -1.29 -19.01
N TYR A 23 6.14 -1.06 -17.71
CA TYR A 23 7.14 -1.80 -16.93
C TYR A 23 6.82 -3.30 -16.85
N PHE A 24 5.56 -3.68 -16.68
CA PHE A 24 5.17 -5.09 -16.64
C PHE A 24 5.31 -5.77 -18.02
N LYS A 25 5.10 -5.03 -19.10
CA LYS A 25 5.34 -5.48 -20.46
C LYS A 25 6.84 -5.71 -20.70
N GLU A 26 7.70 -4.78 -20.25
CA GLU A 26 9.15 -4.90 -20.37
C GLU A 26 9.69 -6.13 -19.64
N VAL A 27 9.22 -6.41 -18.43
CA VAL A 27 9.63 -7.60 -17.66
C VAL A 27 8.89 -8.88 -18.09
N GLY A 28 8.01 -8.81 -19.10
CA GLY A 28 7.40 -9.98 -19.73
C GLY A 28 6.22 -10.60 -18.98
N ILE A 29 5.57 -9.88 -18.05
CA ILE A 29 4.45 -10.43 -17.27
C ILE A 29 3.08 -9.87 -17.65
N MET A 30 3.00 -8.72 -18.35
CA MET A 30 1.74 -8.02 -18.60
C MET A 30 0.72 -8.87 -19.38
N GLN A 31 1.18 -9.63 -20.36
CA GLN A 31 0.32 -10.43 -21.23
C GLN A 31 -0.40 -11.59 -20.50
N ASP A 32 0.17 -12.05 -19.40
CA ASP A 32 -0.33 -13.21 -18.64
C ASP A 32 -1.15 -12.80 -17.40
N LEU A 33 -1.27 -11.50 -17.14
CA LEU A 33 -2.10 -10.99 -16.06
C LEU A 33 -3.59 -11.12 -16.40
N SER A 34 -4.34 -11.70 -15.49
CA SER A 34 -5.79 -11.80 -15.58
C SER A 34 -6.42 -10.63 -14.84
N LEU A 35 -6.95 -9.67 -15.61
CA LEU A 35 -7.46 -8.39 -15.11
C LEU A 35 -8.96 -8.24 -15.39
N GLU A 36 -9.68 -7.58 -14.50
CA GLU A 36 -11.04 -7.11 -14.68
C GLU A 36 -11.12 -5.61 -14.37
N PRO A 37 -11.60 -4.77 -15.32
CA PRO A 37 -11.72 -3.34 -15.07
C PRO A 37 -12.78 -3.07 -14.00
N LEU A 38 -12.51 -2.14 -13.10
CA LEU A 38 -13.49 -1.59 -12.18
C LEU A 38 -14.40 -0.59 -12.90
N ASP A 39 -15.53 -0.23 -12.25
CA ASP A 39 -16.51 0.71 -12.80
C ASP A 39 -15.84 2.02 -13.24
N LEU A 40 -16.02 2.35 -14.52
CA LEU A 40 -15.45 3.58 -15.11
C LEU A 40 -15.99 4.85 -14.44
N ASN A 41 -17.25 4.82 -13.99
CA ASN A 41 -17.91 5.97 -13.39
C ASN A 41 -17.74 6.06 -11.88
N GLY A 42 -16.96 5.14 -11.29
CA GLY A 42 -16.66 5.17 -9.87
C GLY A 42 -16.03 3.87 -9.39
N TYR A 43 -14.74 3.70 -9.68
CA TYR A 43 -13.95 2.55 -9.25
C TYR A 43 -13.89 2.46 -7.71
N ASP A 44 -13.93 3.61 -7.03
CA ASP A 44 -14.12 3.73 -5.59
C ASP A 44 -15.35 4.57 -5.29
N ARG A 45 -16.09 4.20 -4.25
CA ARG A 45 -17.25 4.94 -3.73
C ARG A 45 -16.91 5.42 -2.32
N ILE A 46 -16.81 6.74 -2.15
CA ILE A 46 -16.54 7.36 -0.86
C ILE A 46 -17.88 7.59 -0.14
N CYS A 47 -18.00 7.06 1.07
CA CYS A 47 -19.21 7.09 1.88
C CYS A 47 -18.94 7.67 3.26
N PHE A 48 -19.95 8.27 3.85
CA PHE A 48 -19.86 8.83 5.21
C PHE A 48 -21.03 8.36 6.08
N GLY A 49 -20.75 8.14 7.38
CA GLY A 49 -21.76 7.67 8.33
C GLY A 49 -22.88 8.65 8.56
N ASP A 50 -22.63 9.96 8.46
CA ASP A 50 -23.62 11.03 8.58
C ASP A 50 -24.51 11.22 7.33
N THR A 51 -24.13 10.61 6.19
CA THR A 51 -24.90 10.62 4.93
C THR A 51 -24.89 9.22 4.29
N PRO A 52 -25.50 8.20 4.96
CA PRO A 52 -25.32 6.79 4.62
C PRO A 52 -25.80 6.40 3.21
N ASP A 53 -26.77 7.15 2.66
CA ASP A 53 -27.35 6.87 1.34
C ASP A 53 -26.54 7.45 0.19
N VAL A 54 -25.57 8.34 0.47
CA VAL A 54 -24.77 9.00 -0.54
C VAL A 54 -23.44 8.26 -0.76
N MET A 55 -23.11 8.02 -2.03
CA MET A 55 -21.82 7.43 -2.46
C MET A 55 -21.16 8.34 -3.49
N TYR A 56 -20.10 9.01 -3.10
CA TYR A 56 -19.35 9.93 -3.98
C TYR A 56 -18.38 9.14 -4.83
N PRO A 57 -18.49 9.17 -6.18
CA PRO A 57 -17.67 8.34 -7.04
C PRO A 57 -16.30 8.94 -7.31
N HIS A 58 -15.25 8.15 -7.18
CA HIS A 58 -13.96 8.40 -7.81
C HIS A 58 -13.93 7.66 -9.16
N ALA A 59 -14.05 8.40 -10.24
CA ALA A 59 -14.17 7.84 -11.60
C ALA A 59 -12.82 7.73 -12.31
N GLN A 60 -12.74 6.80 -13.26
CA GLN A 60 -11.57 6.67 -14.13
C GLN A 60 -11.61 7.73 -15.24
N GLY A 61 -10.45 8.28 -15.58
CA GLY A 61 -10.29 9.40 -16.50
C GLY A 61 -10.55 10.76 -15.85
N TYR A 62 -9.64 11.71 -16.07
CA TYR A 62 -9.69 13.02 -15.39
C TYR A 62 -10.96 13.81 -15.68
N GLU A 63 -11.39 13.84 -16.94
CA GLU A 63 -12.63 14.53 -17.33
C GLU A 63 -13.85 13.86 -16.69
N ASN A 64 -13.87 12.52 -16.69
CA ASN A 64 -14.96 11.77 -16.08
C ASN A 64 -14.96 11.92 -14.56
N PHE A 65 -13.79 11.96 -13.90
CA PHE A 65 -13.66 12.22 -12.47
C PHE A 65 -14.33 13.56 -12.09
N VAL A 66 -14.02 14.64 -12.81
CA VAL A 66 -14.64 15.95 -12.61
C VAL A 66 -16.15 15.87 -12.87
N LYS A 67 -16.56 15.29 -14.01
CA LYS A 67 -17.97 15.17 -14.38
C LYS A 67 -18.80 14.45 -13.33
N GLN A 68 -18.31 13.33 -12.82
CA GLN A 68 -19.05 12.52 -11.83
C GLN A 68 -19.18 13.26 -10.49
N LEU A 69 -18.15 13.96 -10.03
CA LEU A 69 -18.20 14.73 -8.80
C LEU A 69 -19.04 16.01 -8.91
N LEU A 70 -19.10 16.65 -10.09
CA LEU A 70 -19.97 17.80 -10.32
C LEU A 70 -21.47 17.51 -10.11
N ALA A 71 -21.90 16.26 -10.29
CA ALA A 71 -23.27 15.87 -9.98
C ALA A 71 -23.62 16.05 -8.48
N TYR A 72 -22.62 15.99 -7.60
CA TYR A 72 -22.78 16.15 -6.15
C TYR A 72 -22.34 17.53 -5.66
N PHE A 73 -21.45 18.20 -6.41
CA PHE A 73 -20.86 19.51 -6.06
C PHE A 73 -20.98 20.50 -7.22
N PRO A 74 -22.20 20.88 -7.64
CA PRO A 74 -22.42 21.64 -8.88
C PRO A 74 -21.78 23.03 -8.90
N TYR A 75 -21.45 23.60 -7.74
CA TYR A 75 -20.81 24.90 -7.63
C TYR A 75 -19.27 24.85 -7.52
N GLU A 76 -18.69 23.63 -7.54
CA GLU A 76 -17.26 23.41 -7.29
C GLU A 76 -16.46 23.09 -8.58
N GLN A 77 -16.96 23.47 -9.74
CA GLN A 77 -16.32 23.16 -11.03
C GLN A 77 -14.87 23.61 -11.07
N LYS A 78 -14.60 24.87 -10.70
CA LYS A 78 -13.23 25.42 -10.71
C LYS A 78 -12.31 24.69 -9.76
N ALA A 79 -12.79 24.31 -8.59
CA ALA A 79 -12.00 23.57 -7.61
C ALA A 79 -11.65 22.16 -8.14
N LEU A 80 -12.62 21.44 -8.72
CA LEU A 80 -12.40 20.12 -9.28
C LEU A 80 -11.44 20.14 -10.50
N GLU A 81 -11.58 21.11 -11.39
CA GLU A 81 -10.66 21.30 -12.53
C GLU A 81 -9.23 21.64 -12.04
N GLN A 82 -9.11 22.53 -11.05
CA GLN A 82 -7.83 22.86 -10.45
C GLN A 82 -7.20 21.68 -9.72
N TYR A 83 -8.02 20.87 -9.03
CA TYR A 83 -7.56 19.64 -8.38
C TYR A 83 -6.90 18.69 -9.39
N VAL A 84 -7.61 18.31 -10.44
CA VAL A 84 -7.09 17.35 -11.44
C VAL A 84 -5.90 17.89 -12.20
N TYR A 85 -5.89 19.20 -12.50
CA TYR A 85 -4.73 19.89 -13.11
C TYR A 85 -3.50 19.78 -12.21
N THR A 86 -3.67 20.06 -10.91
CA THR A 86 -2.56 20.01 -9.95
C THR A 86 -2.05 18.57 -9.78
N ILE A 87 -2.93 17.59 -9.65
CA ILE A 87 -2.53 16.16 -9.58
C ILE A 87 -1.64 15.78 -10.79
N ARG A 88 -2.06 16.12 -12.01
CA ARG A 88 -1.27 15.85 -13.22
C ARG A 88 0.08 16.57 -13.21
N THR A 89 0.07 17.86 -12.90
CA THR A 89 1.30 18.68 -12.87
C THR A 89 2.31 18.18 -11.86
N ILE A 90 1.85 17.71 -10.69
CA ILE A 90 2.73 17.09 -9.68
C ILE A 90 3.32 15.79 -10.22
N CYS A 91 2.49 14.91 -10.80
CA CYS A 91 2.96 13.63 -11.34
C CYS A 91 3.97 13.81 -12.47
N ASP A 92 3.81 14.83 -13.32
CA ASP A 92 4.74 15.16 -14.40
C ASP A 92 6.15 15.55 -13.90
N LYS A 93 6.27 15.98 -12.64
CA LYS A 93 7.56 16.26 -12.00
C LYS A 93 8.32 15.02 -11.50
N PHE A 94 7.71 13.83 -11.65
CA PHE A 94 8.32 12.55 -11.27
C PHE A 94 8.60 11.71 -12.53
N PRO A 95 9.77 11.84 -13.15
CA PRO A 95 10.06 11.27 -14.48
C PRO A 95 9.82 9.75 -14.57
N LEU A 96 10.19 8.99 -13.55
CA LEU A 96 9.99 7.53 -13.56
C LEU A 96 8.51 7.09 -13.47
N TYR A 97 7.59 8.00 -13.13
CA TYR A 97 6.15 7.80 -13.31
C TYR A 97 5.68 8.01 -14.76
N ARG A 98 6.62 8.35 -15.66
CA ARG A 98 6.49 8.29 -17.11
C ARG A 98 7.51 7.28 -17.59
N TYR A 99 7.04 6.23 -18.24
CA TYR A 99 7.92 5.20 -18.79
C TYR A 99 8.99 5.82 -19.71
N ASN A 100 10.23 5.28 -19.69
CA ASN A 100 11.39 5.74 -20.46
C ASN A 100 11.93 7.15 -20.15
N ALA A 101 11.65 7.72 -19.00
CA ALA A 101 12.29 8.93 -18.58
C ALA A 101 13.80 8.70 -18.33
N THR A 102 14.65 9.43 -19.05
CA THR A 102 16.12 9.27 -19.00
C THR A 102 16.77 10.11 -17.90
N GLU A 103 16.09 11.16 -17.44
CA GLU A 103 16.60 12.07 -16.42
C GLU A 103 15.72 12.07 -15.18
N VAL A 104 16.34 11.89 -14.02
CA VAL A 104 15.66 11.89 -12.72
C VAL A 104 16.09 13.15 -11.96
N HIS A 105 15.42 14.26 -12.25
CA HIS A 105 15.54 15.46 -11.44
C HIS A 105 14.30 15.63 -10.59
N TYR A 106 14.46 15.56 -9.27
CA TYR A 106 13.38 15.84 -8.33
C TYR A 106 13.41 17.33 -7.93
N ASP A 107 12.32 18.02 -8.19
CA ASP A 107 12.09 19.34 -7.63
C ASP A 107 11.75 19.20 -6.14
N VAL A 108 12.74 19.51 -5.30
CA VAL A 108 12.60 19.42 -3.83
C VAL A 108 11.46 20.30 -3.31
N SER A 109 11.15 21.42 -3.98
CA SER A 109 10.05 22.31 -3.59
C SER A 109 8.69 21.60 -3.68
N THR A 110 8.52 20.70 -4.64
CA THR A 110 7.30 19.89 -4.80
C THR A 110 7.10 18.92 -3.64
N LEU A 111 8.19 18.43 -3.03
CA LEU A 111 8.12 17.46 -1.93
C LEU A 111 7.63 18.09 -0.62
N SER A 112 7.76 19.40 -0.45
CA SER A 112 7.41 20.15 0.77
C SER A 112 5.99 20.72 0.77
N ILE A 113 5.25 20.63 -0.35
CA ILE A 113 3.86 21.10 -0.41
C ILE A 113 2.98 20.18 0.44
N LYS A 114 2.26 20.77 1.39
CA LYS A 114 1.32 20.00 2.24
C LYS A 114 0.00 19.78 1.51
N LEU A 115 -0.54 18.59 1.63
CA LEU A 115 -1.86 18.25 1.10
C LEU A 115 -2.98 19.08 1.73
N SER A 116 -2.93 19.29 3.06
CA SER A 116 -3.90 20.12 3.77
C SER A 116 -3.96 21.55 3.23
N ASP A 117 -2.78 22.21 3.13
CA ASP A 117 -2.69 23.60 2.67
C ASP A 117 -3.21 23.73 1.23
N PHE A 118 -2.93 22.75 0.37
CA PHE A 118 -3.47 22.71 -0.99
C PHE A 118 -4.99 22.63 -0.99
N LEU A 119 -5.60 21.72 -0.22
CA LEU A 119 -7.05 21.55 -0.17
C LEU A 119 -7.76 22.76 0.47
N ASP A 120 -7.17 23.37 1.48
CA ASP A 120 -7.72 24.58 2.13
C ASP A 120 -7.72 25.78 1.18
N ASN A 121 -6.73 25.88 0.30
CA ASN A 121 -6.70 26.90 -0.75
C ASN A 121 -7.59 26.57 -1.96
N LEU A 122 -7.96 25.30 -2.14
CA LEU A 122 -8.76 24.82 -3.26
C LEU A 122 -10.24 25.16 -3.10
N THR A 123 -10.81 24.89 -1.93
CA THR A 123 -12.24 25.09 -1.64
C THR A 123 -12.49 25.23 -0.14
N THR A 124 -13.60 25.89 0.19
CA THR A 124 -14.13 25.96 1.56
C THR A 124 -15.16 24.88 1.85
N ASN A 125 -15.48 24.03 0.87
CA ASN A 125 -16.45 22.95 1.02
C ASN A 125 -15.82 21.76 1.73
N GLU A 126 -16.06 21.60 3.02
CA GLU A 126 -15.46 20.55 3.85
C GLU A 126 -15.84 19.13 3.37
N ARG A 127 -17.06 18.95 2.83
CA ARG A 127 -17.46 17.65 2.28
C ARG A 127 -16.70 17.32 1.01
N LEU A 128 -16.48 18.29 0.12
CA LEU A 128 -15.65 18.06 -1.06
C LEU A 128 -14.20 17.73 -0.68
N LYS A 129 -13.61 18.47 0.27
CA LYS A 129 -12.27 18.13 0.79
C LYS A 129 -12.21 16.69 1.29
N ALA A 130 -13.18 16.28 2.11
CA ALA A 130 -13.23 14.92 2.66
C ALA A 130 -13.39 13.86 1.55
N VAL A 131 -14.22 14.12 0.53
CA VAL A 131 -14.38 13.22 -0.62
C VAL A 131 -13.06 13.08 -1.39
N LEU A 132 -12.38 14.18 -1.71
CA LEU A 132 -11.09 14.14 -2.40
C LEU A 132 -10.01 13.41 -1.58
N LEU A 133 -10.08 13.51 -0.26
CA LEU A 133 -9.23 12.78 0.67
C LEU A 133 -9.63 11.32 0.89
N GLY A 134 -10.77 10.87 0.40
CA GLY A 134 -11.21 9.47 0.56
C GLY A 134 -10.15 8.44 0.13
N ALA A 135 -9.29 8.82 -0.83
CA ALA A 135 -8.12 8.03 -1.22
C ALA A 135 -6.98 8.01 -0.19
N SER A 136 -7.05 8.78 0.92
CA SER A 136 -6.02 8.80 1.98
C SER A 136 -5.77 7.42 2.59
N PHE A 137 -6.77 6.55 2.52
CA PHE A 137 -6.66 5.15 2.92
C PHE A 137 -5.59 4.37 2.15
N LEU A 138 -5.25 4.79 0.93
CA LEU A 138 -4.24 4.12 0.10
C LEU A 138 -2.79 4.42 0.51
N TYR A 139 -2.58 5.38 1.40
CA TYR A 139 -1.23 5.79 1.82
C TYR A 139 -1.13 6.14 3.31
N ALA A 140 -2.17 5.88 4.08
CA ALA A 140 -2.26 6.21 5.51
C ALA A 140 -1.92 7.70 5.79
N GLY A 141 -2.58 8.60 5.06
CA GLY A 141 -2.36 10.04 5.18
C GLY A 141 -2.71 10.56 6.58
N VAL A 142 -1.91 11.51 7.05
CA VAL A 142 -2.11 12.20 8.34
C VAL A 142 -1.99 13.70 8.11
N ALA A 143 -3.08 14.44 8.32
CA ALA A 143 -3.00 15.89 8.33
C ALA A 143 -2.30 16.38 9.62
N PRO A 144 -1.52 17.46 9.57
CA PRO A 144 -1.11 18.29 8.44
C PRO A 144 0.23 17.89 7.81
N GLN A 145 0.65 16.65 7.96
CA GLN A 145 2.02 16.23 7.63
C GLN A 145 2.18 15.70 6.21
N THR A 146 1.13 15.09 5.65
CA THR A 146 1.19 14.39 4.36
C THR A 146 1.55 15.35 3.22
N PRO A 147 2.63 15.06 2.45
CA PRO A 147 2.95 15.83 1.27
C PRO A 147 1.94 15.61 0.14
N LEU A 148 1.66 16.68 -0.63
CA LEU A 148 0.75 16.63 -1.77
C LEU A 148 1.18 15.59 -2.82
N TYR A 149 2.49 15.42 -3.06
CA TYR A 149 2.95 14.45 -4.04
C TYR A 149 2.58 12.99 -3.70
N VAL A 150 2.53 12.65 -2.42
CA VAL A 150 2.12 11.30 -1.97
C VAL A 150 0.68 11.01 -2.38
N HIS A 151 -0.19 11.98 -2.16
CA HIS A 151 -1.58 11.92 -2.61
C HIS A 151 -1.68 11.88 -4.13
N ALA A 152 -1.00 12.82 -4.81
CA ALA A 152 -1.06 12.95 -6.26
C ALA A 152 -0.62 11.66 -6.98
N LEU A 153 0.53 11.09 -6.63
CA LEU A 153 1.03 9.87 -7.24
C LEU A 153 0.12 8.66 -6.97
N SER A 154 -0.49 8.61 -5.77
CA SER A 154 -1.42 7.54 -5.43
C SER A 154 -2.72 7.66 -6.23
N VAL A 155 -3.40 8.80 -6.19
CA VAL A 155 -4.71 8.95 -6.87
C VAL A 155 -4.59 8.94 -8.38
N ASN A 156 -3.51 9.51 -8.95
CA ASN A 156 -3.25 9.51 -10.39
C ASN A 156 -3.28 8.10 -10.96
N SER A 157 -2.65 7.16 -10.27
CA SER A 157 -2.58 5.76 -10.70
C SER A 157 -3.96 5.17 -10.96
N TYR A 158 -4.92 5.41 -10.06
CA TYR A 158 -6.27 4.87 -10.14
C TYR A 158 -7.22 5.72 -11.00
N ILE A 159 -7.03 7.03 -11.07
CA ILE A 159 -7.77 7.89 -12.00
C ILE A 159 -7.43 7.52 -13.45
N GLN A 160 -6.18 7.16 -13.75
CA GLN A 160 -5.80 6.71 -15.08
C GLN A 160 -6.50 5.41 -15.48
N SER A 161 -6.49 4.40 -14.61
CA SER A 161 -7.24 3.15 -14.76
C SER A 161 -7.23 2.37 -13.45
N ALA A 162 -8.23 1.54 -13.23
CA ALA A 162 -8.34 0.71 -12.05
C ALA A 162 -8.83 -0.70 -12.40
N TYR A 163 -8.08 -1.72 -11.95
CA TYR A 163 -8.33 -3.13 -12.26
C TYR A 163 -8.32 -3.98 -11.01
N ARG A 164 -9.13 -5.02 -10.98
CA ARG A 164 -8.97 -6.17 -10.08
C ARG A 164 -8.16 -7.27 -10.75
N LEU A 165 -7.42 -7.99 -9.94
CA LEU A 165 -6.67 -9.18 -10.34
C LEU A 165 -7.58 -10.40 -10.14
N THR A 166 -8.14 -10.96 -11.21
CA THR A 166 -9.18 -12.02 -11.12
C THR A 166 -8.67 -13.32 -10.49
N LYS A 167 -7.34 -13.55 -10.54
CA LYS A 167 -6.67 -14.69 -9.90
C LYS A 167 -5.95 -14.30 -8.61
N GLY A 168 -6.24 -13.11 -8.06
CA GLY A 168 -5.58 -12.55 -6.89
C GLY A 168 -4.22 -11.92 -7.18
N GLY A 169 -3.70 -11.14 -6.21
CA GLY A 169 -2.42 -10.42 -6.31
C GLY A 169 -1.20 -11.32 -6.44
N SER A 170 -1.28 -12.56 -5.95
CA SER A 170 -0.19 -13.54 -6.03
C SER A 170 0.24 -13.85 -7.47
N GLN A 171 -0.65 -13.68 -8.47
CA GLN A 171 -0.30 -13.91 -9.88
C GLN A 171 0.89 -13.04 -10.33
N ILE A 172 1.04 -11.81 -9.81
CA ILE A 172 2.18 -10.95 -10.12
C ILE A 172 3.48 -11.61 -9.65
N THR A 173 3.49 -12.10 -8.41
CA THR A 173 4.67 -12.78 -7.85
C THR A 173 4.99 -14.06 -8.60
N ASP A 174 3.99 -14.87 -8.92
CA ASP A 174 4.18 -16.14 -9.63
C ASP A 174 4.75 -15.91 -11.04
N LEU A 175 4.24 -14.89 -11.74
CA LEU A 175 4.74 -14.51 -13.07
C LEU A 175 6.19 -13.98 -13.01
N LEU A 176 6.50 -13.12 -12.03
CA LEU A 176 7.87 -12.63 -11.84
C LEU A 176 8.84 -13.76 -11.48
N ILE A 177 8.44 -14.72 -10.65
CA ILE A 177 9.23 -15.92 -10.32
C ILE A 177 9.48 -16.73 -11.58
N ARG A 178 8.48 -16.94 -12.42
CA ARG A 178 8.63 -17.64 -13.70
C ARG A 178 9.68 -16.96 -14.59
N GLU A 179 9.61 -15.64 -14.74
CA GLU A 179 10.59 -14.90 -15.54
C GLU A 179 12.00 -14.98 -14.94
N LEU A 180 12.16 -14.82 -13.62
CA LEU A 180 13.44 -14.98 -12.95
C LEU A 180 14.04 -16.37 -13.22
N GLN A 181 13.25 -17.43 -13.14
CA GLN A 181 13.69 -18.80 -13.41
C GLN A 181 14.13 -19.00 -14.87
N ARG A 182 13.48 -18.34 -15.84
CA ARG A 182 13.91 -18.34 -17.25
C ARG A 182 15.32 -17.77 -17.45
N TYR A 183 15.72 -16.82 -16.60
CA TYR A 183 17.08 -16.27 -16.58
C TYR A 183 18.03 -17.02 -15.67
N GLY A 184 17.66 -18.21 -15.16
CA GLY A 184 18.52 -19.05 -14.33
C GLY A 184 18.63 -18.61 -12.88
N ALA A 185 17.77 -17.74 -12.40
CA ALA A 185 17.76 -17.34 -11.00
C ALA A 185 17.28 -18.47 -10.07
N HIS A 186 17.85 -18.53 -8.88
CA HIS A 186 17.47 -19.48 -7.83
C HIS A 186 16.63 -18.79 -6.77
N LEU A 187 15.50 -19.39 -6.42
CA LEU A 187 14.62 -18.93 -5.35
C LEU A 187 14.78 -19.82 -4.11
N TYR A 188 15.16 -19.23 -2.99
CA TYR A 188 15.26 -19.90 -1.70
C TYR A 188 14.08 -19.46 -0.81
N ARG A 189 13.21 -20.40 -0.45
CA ARG A 189 12.09 -20.18 0.48
C ARG A 189 12.48 -20.61 1.88
N GLN A 190 11.82 -20.07 2.91
CA GLN A 190 12.08 -20.38 4.31
C GLN A 190 13.58 -20.21 4.67
N THR A 191 14.21 -19.21 4.07
CA THR A 191 15.65 -18.95 4.18
C THR A 191 15.85 -17.54 4.72
N GLU A 192 15.70 -17.40 6.03
CA GLU A 192 15.79 -16.11 6.73
C GLU A 192 17.25 -15.66 6.84
N VAL A 193 17.55 -14.46 6.32
CA VAL A 193 18.86 -13.81 6.46
C VAL A 193 18.95 -13.19 7.86
N VAL A 194 20.00 -13.51 8.60
CA VAL A 194 20.19 -13.05 9.99
C VAL A 194 21.48 -12.26 10.22
N ALA A 195 22.47 -12.34 9.33
CA ALA A 195 23.73 -11.61 9.50
C ALA A 195 24.49 -11.44 8.19
N PHE A 196 25.44 -10.50 8.17
CA PHE A 196 26.42 -10.28 7.12
C PHE A 196 27.84 -10.42 7.65
N SER A 197 28.76 -10.94 6.81
CA SER A 197 30.20 -10.81 6.99
C SER A 197 30.74 -9.67 6.15
N TYR A 198 31.74 -8.96 6.65
CA TYR A 198 32.33 -7.79 6.00
C TYR A 198 33.81 -8.04 5.66
N GLY A 199 34.24 -7.51 4.53
CA GLY A 199 35.65 -7.40 4.15
C GLY A 199 36.28 -6.09 4.62
N SER A 200 37.58 -5.92 4.31
CA SER A 200 38.38 -4.75 4.70
C SER A 200 37.87 -3.42 4.11
N GLU A 201 37.13 -3.45 2.99
CA GLU A 201 36.72 -2.27 2.24
C GLU A 201 35.26 -1.84 2.49
N GLN A 202 34.66 -2.18 3.63
CA GLN A 202 33.25 -1.90 3.94
C GLN A 202 32.29 -2.48 2.89
N GLN A 203 32.57 -3.68 2.40
CA GLN A 203 31.68 -4.43 1.54
C GLN A 203 31.24 -5.73 2.22
N ILE A 204 30.06 -6.21 1.90
CA ILE A 204 29.56 -7.50 2.37
C ILE A 204 30.23 -8.60 1.56
N THR A 205 30.86 -9.54 2.25
CA THR A 205 31.53 -10.71 1.64
C THR A 205 30.68 -11.97 1.70
N ALA A 206 29.74 -12.04 2.66
CA ALA A 206 28.81 -13.15 2.79
C ALA A 206 27.53 -12.74 3.48
N VAL A 207 26.45 -13.44 3.12
CA VAL A 207 25.11 -13.37 3.74
C VAL A 207 24.85 -14.68 4.46
N HIS A 208 24.48 -14.63 5.73
CA HIS A 208 24.23 -15.81 6.57
C HIS A 208 22.75 -15.97 6.89
N THR A 209 22.28 -17.22 6.86
CA THR A 209 20.89 -17.55 7.15
C THR A 209 20.72 -18.20 8.53
N LYS A 210 19.53 -18.17 9.06
CA LYS A 210 19.14 -18.81 10.31
C LYS A 210 19.42 -20.32 10.31
N GLN A 211 19.38 -20.95 9.12
CA GLN A 211 19.66 -22.36 8.91
C GLN A 211 21.15 -22.69 8.77
N GLY A 212 22.03 -21.68 8.94
CA GLY A 212 23.48 -21.84 8.86
C GLY A 212 24.06 -21.87 7.43
N GLN A 213 23.25 -21.57 6.40
CA GLN A 213 23.72 -21.45 5.03
C GLN A 213 24.48 -20.13 4.84
N THR A 214 25.41 -20.12 3.92
CA THR A 214 26.21 -18.93 3.55
C THR A 214 26.15 -18.70 2.06
N PHE A 215 25.73 -17.48 1.67
CA PHE A 215 25.68 -17.05 0.28
C PHE A 215 26.71 -15.94 0.04
N ARG A 216 27.29 -15.93 -1.17
CA ARG A 216 28.22 -14.90 -1.63
C ARG A 216 27.74 -14.33 -2.95
N ALA A 217 27.83 -13.00 -3.09
CA ALA A 217 27.45 -12.30 -4.30
C ALA A 217 28.25 -11.01 -4.46
N THR A 218 28.44 -10.56 -5.69
CA THR A 218 29.10 -9.30 -6.02
C THR A 218 28.25 -8.11 -5.56
N HIS A 219 26.93 -8.20 -5.74
CA HIS A 219 25.96 -7.18 -5.35
C HIS A 219 24.87 -7.80 -4.47
N ILE A 220 24.41 -7.04 -3.51
CA ILE A 220 23.33 -7.44 -2.60
C ILE A 220 22.25 -6.37 -2.67
N ILE A 221 21.02 -6.78 -2.96
CA ILE A 221 19.85 -5.91 -3.03
C ILE A 221 18.93 -6.29 -1.87
N SER A 222 18.65 -5.33 -0.99
CA SER A 222 17.80 -5.51 0.17
C SER A 222 16.41 -4.91 -0.09
N ALA A 223 15.38 -5.77 -0.03
CA ALA A 223 13.97 -5.37 -0.12
C ALA A 223 13.23 -5.44 1.22
N ILE A 224 13.92 -5.74 2.32
CA ILE A 224 13.34 -5.83 3.66
C ILE A 224 13.16 -4.45 4.30
N ASP A 225 12.42 -4.39 5.39
CA ASP A 225 12.29 -3.17 6.20
C ASP A 225 13.66 -2.62 6.59
N ILE A 226 13.85 -1.30 6.43
CA ILE A 226 15.16 -0.68 6.65
C ILE A 226 15.63 -0.74 8.11
N LYS A 227 14.71 -0.78 9.10
CA LYS A 227 15.09 -0.99 10.51
C LYS A 227 15.56 -2.41 10.75
N GLN A 228 14.94 -3.41 10.11
CA GLN A 228 15.42 -4.79 10.13
C GLN A 228 16.79 -4.92 9.47
N LEU A 229 16.98 -4.26 8.32
CA LEU A 229 18.29 -4.24 7.67
C LEU A 229 19.38 -3.71 8.60
N LEU A 230 19.11 -2.63 9.36
CA LEU A 230 20.06 -2.13 10.35
C LEU A 230 20.39 -3.14 11.45
N GLN A 231 19.42 -3.95 11.88
CA GLN A 231 19.64 -5.01 12.88
C GLN A 231 20.53 -6.13 12.32
N ILE A 232 20.22 -6.62 11.11
CA ILE A 232 20.97 -7.69 10.44
C ILE A 232 22.40 -7.23 10.11
N ALA A 233 22.56 -6.01 9.62
CA ALA A 233 23.87 -5.47 9.24
C ALA A 233 24.75 -5.08 10.43
N GLY A 234 24.15 -4.81 11.59
CA GLY A 234 24.84 -4.32 12.77
C GLY A 234 25.07 -2.79 12.76
N LYS A 235 24.99 -2.19 13.94
CA LYS A 235 25.08 -0.73 14.12
C LYS A 235 26.36 -0.12 13.53
N GLN A 236 27.47 -0.82 13.63
CA GLN A 236 28.80 -0.37 13.16
C GLN A 236 28.90 -0.32 11.63
N ALA A 237 28.02 -1.01 10.91
CA ALA A 237 28.03 -1.04 9.47
C ALA A 237 27.56 0.27 8.81
N PHE A 238 26.90 1.15 9.57
CA PHE A 238 26.32 2.40 9.06
C PHE A 238 26.89 3.62 9.81
N LYS A 239 26.92 4.76 9.13
CA LYS A 239 27.25 6.04 9.76
C LYS A 239 26.26 6.35 10.90
N PRO A 240 26.72 6.90 12.03
CA PRO A 240 25.85 7.20 13.16
C PRO A 240 24.65 8.09 12.82
N SER A 241 24.83 9.05 11.92
CA SER A 241 23.75 9.94 11.45
C SER A 241 22.66 9.17 10.67
N PHE A 242 23.06 8.23 9.80
CA PHE A 242 22.13 7.36 9.06
C PHE A 242 21.37 6.45 10.04
N TYR A 243 22.08 5.81 10.96
CA TYR A 243 21.48 4.96 11.97
C TYR A 243 20.44 5.72 12.80
N LYS A 244 20.79 6.91 13.32
CA LYS A 244 19.88 7.76 14.08
C LYS A 244 18.65 8.17 13.27
N ARG A 245 18.83 8.54 11.99
CA ARG A 245 17.74 8.90 11.09
C ARG A 245 16.76 7.74 10.90
N VAL A 246 17.26 6.54 10.60
CA VAL A 246 16.40 5.35 10.42
C VAL A 246 15.67 4.97 11.71
N GLN A 247 16.34 5.04 12.86
CA GLN A 247 15.67 4.76 14.15
C GLN A 247 14.56 5.77 14.46
N GLY A 248 14.71 7.04 14.05
CA GLY A 248 13.71 8.09 14.22
C GLY A 248 12.48 7.99 13.32
N LEU A 249 12.51 7.15 12.28
CA LEU A 249 11.38 6.99 11.35
C LEU A 249 10.11 6.54 12.07
N GLN A 250 9.02 7.22 11.77
CA GLN A 250 7.70 6.88 12.28
C GLN A 250 6.98 5.94 11.30
N PRO A 251 6.54 4.75 11.72
CA PRO A 251 5.78 3.85 10.85
C PRO A 251 4.42 4.47 10.50
N THR A 252 3.88 4.09 9.35
CA THR A 252 2.50 4.40 8.98
C THR A 252 1.52 3.59 9.81
N ALA A 253 0.22 3.81 9.60
CA ALA A 253 -0.80 3.00 10.26
C ALA A 253 -0.66 1.52 9.89
N SER A 254 -1.09 0.68 10.81
CA SER A 254 -1.35 -0.74 10.58
C SER A 254 -2.83 -1.00 10.41
N ALA A 255 -3.22 -2.23 10.10
CA ALA A 255 -4.60 -2.57 9.80
C ALA A 255 -5.10 -3.79 10.56
N PHE A 256 -6.42 -3.81 10.74
CA PHE A 256 -7.21 -5.00 11.00
C PHE A 256 -7.92 -5.40 9.71
N SER A 257 -7.76 -6.64 9.28
CA SER A 257 -8.47 -7.16 8.12
C SER A 257 -9.43 -8.26 8.52
N LEU A 258 -10.62 -8.21 7.93
CA LEU A 258 -11.65 -9.22 8.09
C LEU A 258 -11.99 -9.79 6.70
N HIS A 259 -11.66 -11.05 6.50
CA HIS A 259 -11.86 -11.80 5.28
C HIS A 259 -13.09 -12.68 5.41
N LEU A 260 -14.15 -12.37 4.69
CA LEU A 260 -15.45 -13.04 4.76
C LEU A 260 -15.58 -14.05 3.62
N VAL A 261 -15.83 -15.29 3.95
CA VAL A 261 -16.32 -16.33 3.03
C VAL A 261 -17.84 -16.26 3.06
N LEU A 262 -18.47 -16.10 1.93
CA LEU A 262 -19.92 -15.89 1.83
C LEU A 262 -20.64 -17.19 1.43
N LYS A 263 -21.89 -17.28 1.82
CA LYS A 263 -22.81 -18.29 1.31
C LYS A 263 -23.11 -18.00 -0.17
N PRO A 264 -23.26 -19.04 -1.00
CA PRO A 264 -23.48 -18.86 -2.44
C PRO A 264 -24.76 -18.06 -2.76
N ASN A 265 -24.67 -17.23 -3.79
CA ASN A 265 -25.80 -16.50 -4.40
C ASN A 265 -26.60 -15.59 -3.45
N ILE A 266 -25.95 -15.02 -2.41
CA ILE A 266 -26.62 -14.12 -1.48
C ILE A 266 -26.16 -12.68 -1.65
N PHE A 267 -24.85 -12.42 -1.74
CA PHE A 267 -24.33 -11.08 -1.79
C PHE A 267 -23.93 -10.69 -3.22
N PRO A 268 -24.50 -9.60 -3.77
CA PRO A 268 -24.20 -9.17 -5.14
C PRO A 268 -22.73 -8.74 -5.28
N TYR A 269 -22.13 -9.04 -6.41
CA TYR A 269 -20.81 -8.54 -6.76
C TYR A 269 -20.86 -7.05 -7.07
N LEU A 270 -19.96 -6.27 -6.50
CA LEU A 270 -19.82 -4.84 -6.75
C LEU A 270 -18.54 -4.62 -7.59
N PRO A 271 -18.66 -4.07 -8.83
CA PRO A 271 -17.50 -3.78 -9.67
C PRO A 271 -16.75 -2.50 -9.23
N TYR A 272 -16.79 -2.16 -7.96
CA TYR A 272 -16.14 -1.02 -7.33
C TYR A 272 -15.79 -1.35 -5.88
N ASN A 273 -14.91 -0.56 -5.27
CA ASN A 273 -14.64 -0.63 -3.84
C ASN A 273 -15.47 0.42 -3.09
N ILE A 274 -15.63 0.21 -1.79
CA ILE A 274 -16.25 1.18 -0.89
C ILE A 274 -15.22 1.62 0.12
N TYR A 275 -15.08 2.92 0.28
CA TYR A 275 -14.37 3.56 1.37
C TYR A 275 -15.39 4.31 2.23
N TRP A 276 -15.60 3.83 3.43
CA TRP A 276 -16.49 4.42 4.37
C TRP A 276 -15.71 5.11 5.49
N PHE A 277 -16.16 6.29 5.88
CA PHE A 277 -15.63 7.07 6.98
C PHE A 277 -16.79 7.47 7.91
N LYS A 278 -16.53 7.51 9.22
CA LYS A 278 -17.54 7.89 10.22
C LYS A 278 -18.11 9.29 9.94
N ASP A 279 -17.21 10.23 9.62
CA ASP A 279 -17.50 11.64 9.33
C ASP A 279 -16.35 12.26 8.51
N ASN A 280 -16.40 13.57 8.23
CA ASN A 280 -15.35 14.27 7.49
C ASN A 280 -14.01 14.23 8.20
N ASP A 281 -13.97 14.36 9.53
CA ASP A 281 -12.75 14.42 10.33
C ASP A 281 -12.02 13.08 10.35
N SER A 282 -12.78 12.00 10.27
CA SER A 282 -12.24 10.63 10.26
C SER A 282 -11.37 10.32 9.04
N VAL A 283 -11.49 11.09 7.95
CA VAL A 283 -10.66 10.91 6.75
C VAL A 283 -9.18 11.23 7.03
N TYR A 284 -8.90 12.14 7.94
CA TYR A 284 -7.54 12.56 8.32
C TYR A 284 -6.92 11.72 9.43
N ASN A 285 -7.74 11.09 10.28
CA ASN A 285 -7.29 10.52 11.54
C ASN A 285 -7.74 9.07 11.73
N THR A 286 -7.81 8.31 10.66
CA THR A 286 -8.39 6.96 10.64
C THR A 286 -7.78 5.97 11.63
N ALA A 287 -6.52 6.18 12.05
CA ALA A 287 -5.82 5.35 13.02
C ALA A 287 -5.72 5.97 14.43
N GLN A 288 -6.32 7.17 14.63
CA GLN A 288 -6.29 7.88 15.92
C GLN A 288 -7.71 7.93 16.48
N TYR A 289 -8.09 6.92 17.23
CA TYR A 289 -9.43 6.78 17.80
C TYR A 289 -9.36 6.33 19.27
N ALA A 290 -10.39 6.68 20.04
CA ALA A 290 -10.62 6.03 21.32
C ALA A 290 -11.10 4.59 21.09
N THR A 291 -10.76 3.67 21.99
CA THR A 291 -11.04 2.23 21.84
C THR A 291 -12.52 1.93 21.51
N ASN A 292 -13.45 2.75 22.01
CA ASN A 292 -14.88 2.58 21.78
C ASN A 292 -15.37 3.19 20.45
N ASP A 293 -14.51 3.93 19.74
CA ASP A 293 -14.85 4.56 18.46
C ASP A 293 -14.42 3.73 17.24
N PHE A 294 -13.84 2.55 17.47
CA PHE A 294 -13.47 1.64 16.39
C PHE A 294 -14.71 1.01 15.72
N PRO A 295 -14.72 0.95 14.35
CA PRO A 295 -13.79 1.56 13.42
C PRO A 295 -14.17 3.00 13.02
N LEU A 296 -13.17 3.86 12.74
CA LEU A 296 -13.44 5.18 12.15
C LEU A 296 -13.62 5.14 10.63
N SER A 297 -13.15 4.09 9.99
CA SER A 297 -13.23 3.90 8.54
C SER A 297 -13.12 2.43 8.16
N TYR A 298 -13.55 2.08 6.96
CA TYR A 298 -13.21 0.80 6.35
C TYR A 298 -13.17 0.90 4.83
N MET A 299 -12.34 0.03 4.24
CA MET A 299 -12.39 -0.31 2.82
C MET A 299 -13.11 -1.66 2.68
N LEU A 300 -14.05 -1.75 1.73
CA LEU A 300 -14.68 -2.99 1.32
C LEU A 300 -14.26 -3.31 -0.11
N SER A 301 -13.67 -4.47 -0.31
CA SER A 301 -13.27 -5.00 -1.61
C SER A 301 -13.75 -6.43 -1.80
N MET A 302 -13.93 -6.84 -3.04
CA MET A 302 -14.39 -8.18 -3.43
C MET A 302 -13.50 -8.71 -4.53
N ASN A 303 -13.30 -10.05 -4.58
CA ASN A 303 -12.74 -10.64 -5.76
C ASN A 303 -13.85 -10.91 -6.79
N PRO A 304 -13.57 -10.80 -8.10
CA PRO A 304 -14.54 -11.12 -9.14
C PRO A 304 -15.04 -12.56 -9.01
N PRO A 305 -16.32 -12.81 -9.32
CA PRO A 305 -16.87 -14.16 -9.33
C PRO A 305 -16.14 -15.02 -10.37
N LYS A 306 -15.75 -16.24 -10.00
CA LYS A 306 -14.96 -17.16 -10.85
C LYS A 306 -15.56 -17.41 -12.23
N ASN A 307 -16.87 -17.31 -12.40
CA ASN A 307 -17.60 -17.61 -13.62
C ASN A 307 -18.34 -16.39 -14.20
N GLY A 308 -17.93 -15.17 -13.86
CA GLY A 308 -18.62 -13.94 -14.28
C GLY A 308 -20.06 -13.82 -13.76
N GLY A 309 -20.36 -14.46 -12.61
CA GLY A 309 -21.68 -14.44 -11.99
C GLY A 309 -22.06 -13.11 -11.35
N ALA A 310 -23.32 -12.96 -10.99
CA ALA A 310 -23.84 -11.75 -10.35
C ALA A 310 -23.52 -11.66 -8.84
N TYR A 311 -22.98 -12.70 -8.23
CA TYR A 311 -22.75 -12.81 -6.79
C TYR A 311 -21.28 -13.08 -6.49
N THR A 312 -20.76 -12.46 -5.43
CA THR A 312 -19.42 -12.76 -4.92
C THR A 312 -19.45 -13.88 -3.88
N ASP A 313 -18.36 -14.62 -3.77
CA ASP A 313 -18.12 -15.65 -2.74
C ASP A 313 -17.24 -15.13 -1.59
N ASN A 314 -16.73 -13.91 -1.70
CA ASN A 314 -15.84 -13.34 -0.68
C ASN A 314 -15.90 -11.81 -0.61
N ILE A 315 -15.63 -11.28 0.58
CA ILE A 315 -15.42 -9.85 0.84
C ILE A 315 -14.19 -9.72 1.72
N THR A 316 -13.35 -8.76 1.42
CA THR A 316 -12.32 -8.27 2.35
C THR A 316 -12.72 -6.90 2.87
N LEU A 317 -12.79 -6.79 4.18
CA LEU A 317 -12.91 -5.53 4.92
C LEU A 317 -11.55 -5.22 5.53
N LEU A 318 -11.06 -4.02 5.31
CA LEU A 318 -9.81 -3.52 5.90
C LEU A 318 -10.11 -2.21 6.62
N THR A 319 -9.68 -2.11 7.88
CA THR A 319 -9.75 -0.89 8.68
C THR A 319 -8.42 -0.63 9.36
N TYR A 320 -8.07 0.61 9.61
CA TYR A 320 -6.89 0.89 10.41
C TYR A 320 -7.09 0.50 11.87
N MET A 321 -6.03 -0.01 12.48
CA MET A 321 -6.00 -0.38 13.89
C MET A 321 -4.76 0.22 14.56
N ALA A 322 -4.96 0.85 15.68
CA ALA A 322 -3.88 1.37 16.51
C ALA A 322 -3.06 0.19 17.09
N PRO A 323 -1.73 0.14 16.89
CA PRO A 323 -0.90 -0.95 17.42
C PRO A 323 -0.97 -1.09 18.94
N ASP A 324 -1.25 0.00 19.65
CA ASP A 324 -1.35 0.03 21.11
C ASP A 324 -2.48 -0.83 21.68
N GLU A 325 -3.53 -1.13 20.87
CA GLU A 325 -4.57 -2.08 21.25
C GLU A 325 -4.03 -3.51 21.48
N LEU A 326 -2.87 -3.80 20.91
CA LEU A 326 -2.23 -5.11 20.94
C LEU A 326 -1.02 -5.18 21.89
N HIS A 327 -0.81 -4.16 22.74
CA HIS A 327 0.35 -4.08 23.60
C HIS A 327 0.56 -5.34 24.49
N ARG A 328 -0.53 -6.00 24.92
CA ARG A 328 -0.48 -7.22 25.74
C ARG A 328 0.20 -8.39 25.02
N TRP A 329 0.17 -8.40 23.69
CA TRP A 329 0.71 -9.48 22.86
C TRP A 329 1.94 -9.04 22.08
N HIS A 330 2.47 -7.86 22.36
CA HIS A 330 3.55 -7.26 21.57
C HIS A 330 4.81 -8.14 21.53
N GLU A 331 5.17 -8.78 22.65
CA GLU A 331 6.34 -9.67 22.73
C GLU A 331 6.11 -11.06 22.09
N SER A 332 4.89 -11.37 21.69
CA SER A 332 4.58 -12.65 21.05
C SER A 332 4.92 -12.63 19.56
N PHE A 333 5.36 -13.76 19.03
CA PHE A 333 5.57 -14.00 17.61
C PHE A 333 4.77 -15.22 17.16
N SER A 334 4.05 -15.16 16.04
CA SER A 334 3.30 -16.28 15.50
C SER A 334 3.04 -16.13 14.01
N THR A 335 3.52 -17.09 13.25
CA THR A 335 3.20 -17.28 11.83
C THR A 335 2.66 -18.68 11.62
N HIS A 336 2.26 -19.03 10.41
CA HIS A 336 1.88 -20.40 10.07
C HIS A 336 3.04 -21.42 10.24
N PHE A 337 4.26 -20.95 10.10
CA PHE A 337 5.46 -21.79 10.12
C PHE A 337 6.17 -21.81 11.47
N GLU A 338 6.01 -20.79 12.28
CA GLU A 338 6.79 -20.60 13.50
C GLU A 338 5.97 -19.86 14.57
N GLY A 339 6.25 -20.17 15.82
CA GLY A 339 5.59 -19.61 16.98
C GLY A 339 4.37 -20.39 17.45
N GLN A 340 3.90 -20.04 18.64
CA GLN A 340 2.67 -20.59 19.23
C GLN A 340 1.55 -19.54 19.08
N GLY A 341 0.30 -19.99 19.00
CA GLY A 341 -0.86 -19.10 19.04
C GLY A 341 -0.82 -18.18 20.28
N ARG A 342 -1.47 -17.00 20.18
CA ARG A 342 -1.45 -15.96 21.22
C ARG A 342 -2.47 -16.16 22.33
N GLY A 343 -3.12 -17.34 22.36
CA GLY A 343 -4.07 -17.73 23.40
C GLY A 343 -5.49 -17.20 23.18
N GLU A 344 -6.40 -17.70 24.02
CA GLU A 344 -7.84 -17.46 23.92
C GLU A 344 -8.21 -15.96 23.98
N GLN A 345 -7.55 -15.19 24.85
CA GLN A 345 -7.84 -13.76 25.02
C GLN A 345 -7.56 -12.95 23.72
N TYR A 346 -6.57 -13.37 22.94
CA TYR A 346 -6.27 -12.77 21.65
C TYR A 346 -7.36 -13.10 20.61
N GLU A 347 -7.84 -14.35 20.60
CA GLU A 347 -8.91 -14.75 19.71
C GLU A 347 -10.24 -14.06 20.05
N LEU A 348 -10.54 -13.88 21.36
CA LEU A 348 -11.70 -13.11 21.82
C LEU A 348 -11.59 -11.64 21.40
N PHE A 349 -10.43 -11.03 21.55
CA PHE A 349 -10.18 -9.66 21.08
C PHE A 349 -10.45 -9.53 19.56
N LYS A 350 -9.87 -10.41 18.74
CA LYS A 350 -10.09 -10.40 17.29
C LYS A 350 -11.56 -10.57 16.94
N ARG A 351 -12.25 -11.46 17.64
CA ARG A 351 -13.69 -11.70 17.44
C ARG A 351 -14.50 -10.43 17.75
N GLN A 352 -14.19 -9.75 18.85
CA GLN A 352 -14.89 -8.53 19.21
C GLN A 352 -14.70 -7.45 18.14
N ARG A 353 -13.44 -7.21 17.69
CA ARG A 353 -13.14 -6.25 16.62
C ARG A 353 -13.81 -6.61 15.28
N ALA A 354 -13.94 -7.90 14.98
CA ALA A 354 -14.67 -8.34 13.80
C ALA A 354 -16.18 -8.01 13.91
N LEU A 355 -16.78 -8.19 15.08
CA LEU A 355 -18.18 -7.85 15.33
C LEU A 355 -18.41 -6.33 15.27
N ASP A 356 -17.54 -5.54 15.91
CA ASP A 356 -17.62 -4.07 15.89
C ASP A 356 -17.59 -3.56 14.43
N LEU A 357 -16.68 -4.08 13.60
CA LEU A 357 -16.58 -3.73 12.19
C LEU A 357 -17.84 -4.16 11.41
N LEU A 358 -18.33 -5.38 11.63
CA LEU A 358 -19.53 -5.89 10.96
C LEU A 358 -20.80 -5.12 11.35
N ASP A 359 -20.88 -4.58 12.58
CA ASP A 359 -22.00 -3.74 13.01
C ASP A 359 -22.07 -2.44 12.21
N VAL A 360 -20.92 -1.82 11.94
CA VAL A 360 -20.85 -0.62 11.10
C VAL A 360 -21.15 -0.94 9.63
N VAL A 361 -20.57 -2.01 9.09
CA VAL A 361 -20.83 -2.44 7.70
C VAL A 361 -22.29 -2.81 7.48
N ALA A 362 -22.95 -3.41 8.48
CA ALA A 362 -24.37 -3.80 8.41
C ALA A 362 -25.33 -2.61 8.31
N GLN A 363 -24.92 -1.41 8.72
CA GLN A 363 -25.73 -0.21 8.52
C GLN A 363 -25.95 0.07 7.02
N LYS A 364 -24.93 -0.19 6.18
CA LYS A 364 -25.04 -0.06 4.73
C LYS A 364 -25.48 -1.34 4.03
N PHE A 365 -25.10 -2.49 4.56
CA PHE A 365 -25.40 -3.83 4.01
C PHE A 365 -26.11 -4.70 5.06
N PRO A 366 -27.42 -4.50 5.32
CA PRO A 366 -28.13 -5.20 6.41
C PRO A 366 -28.07 -6.72 6.33
N THR A 367 -27.92 -7.27 5.13
CA THR A 367 -27.83 -8.72 4.90
C THR A 367 -26.44 -9.33 5.12
N ILE A 368 -25.39 -8.50 5.35
CA ILE A 368 -24.01 -9.00 5.35
C ILE A 368 -23.79 -10.09 6.40
N LYS A 369 -24.25 -9.88 7.61
CA LYS A 369 -24.03 -10.85 8.71
C LYS A 369 -24.62 -12.24 8.43
N GLN A 370 -25.82 -12.28 7.84
CA GLN A 370 -26.47 -13.56 7.48
C GLN A 370 -25.86 -14.22 6.25
N SER A 371 -25.12 -13.45 5.42
CA SER A 371 -24.43 -13.94 4.24
C SER A 371 -23.13 -14.67 4.58
N ILE A 372 -22.59 -14.52 5.78
CA ILE A 372 -21.29 -15.08 6.17
C ILE A 372 -21.43 -16.58 6.43
N ALA A 373 -20.55 -17.37 5.79
CA ALA A 373 -20.34 -18.79 6.12
C ALA A 373 -19.17 -18.93 7.11
N TYR A 374 -18.03 -18.29 6.82
CA TYR A 374 -16.83 -18.28 7.65
C TYR A 374 -16.14 -16.93 7.55
N TYR A 375 -15.25 -16.62 8.49
CA TYR A 375 -14.37 -15.46 8.39
C TYR A 375 -13.00 -15.72 9.00
N TYR A 376 -12.03 -14.94 8.56
CA TYR A 376 -10.66 -14.91 9.07
C TYR A 376 -10.27 -13.47 9.36
N THR A 377 -9.37 -13.29 10.33
CA THR A 377 -8.92 -11.96 10.75
C THR A 377 -7.40 -11.87 10.74
N SER A 378 -6.89 -10.70 10.33
CA SER A 378 -5.49 -10.30 10.50
C SER A 378 -5.43 -9.03 11.35
N THR A 379 -4.36 -8.87 12.12
CA THR A 379 -4.13 -7.71 12.99
C THR A 379 -2.78 -7.09 12.68
N PRO A 380 -2.41 -5.94 13.26
CA PRO A 380 -1.06 -5.40 13.20
C PRO A 380 0.05 -6.41 13.52
N LEU A 381 -0.18 -7.33 14.45
CA LEU A 381 0.80 -8.39 14.76
C LEU A 381 0.95 -9.41 13.63
N THR A 382 -0.11 -9.69 12.87
CA THR A 382 -0.02 -10.55 11.68
C THR A 382 0.87 -9.90 10.62
N TYR A 383 0.67 -8.62 10.32
CA TYR A 383 1.50 -7.90 9.37
C TYR A 383 2.95 -7.82 9.84
N ARG A 384 3.19 -7.51 11.12
CA ARG A 384 4.53 -7.50 11.70
C ARG A 384 5.24 -8.84 11.52
N ASP A 385 4.60 -9.93 11.87
CA ASP A 385 5.25 -11.23 11.93
C ASP A 385 5.48 -11.86 10.54
N TYR A 386 4.60 -11.58 9.57
CA TYR A 386 4.74 -12.11 8.21
C TYR A 386 5.57 -11.23 7.28
N ILE A 387 5.47 -9.89 7.43
CA ILE A 387 6.11 -8.94 6.52
C ILE A 387 7.40 -8.37 7.15
N GLY A 388 7.48 -8.38 8.50
CA GLY A 388 8.61 -7.80 9.22
C GLY A 388 8.60 -6.28 9.29
N SER A 389 7.49 -5.64 8.95
CA SER A 389 7.40 -4.18 9.02
C SER A 389 7.28 -3.67 10.46
N ALA A 390 7.91 -2.53 10.73
CA ALA A 390 7.86 -1.91 12.05
C ALA A 390 6.41 -1.67 12.49
N MET A 391 6.02 -2.14 13.67
CA MET A 391 4.67 -2.04 14.24
C MET A 391 3.55 -2.61 13.34
N GLY A 392 3.90 -3.47 12.37
CA GLY A 392 2.95 -3.99 11.40
C GLY A 392 2.49 -2.97 10.35
N ALA A 393 3.22 -1.88 10.16
CA ALA A 393 2.89 -0.81 9.21
C ALA A 393 2.69 -1.37 7.79
N ILE A 394 1.59 -0.99 7.13
CA ILE A 394 1.24 -1.52 5.81
C ILE A 394 1.83 -0.69 4.65
N TYR A 395 2.22 0.57 4.90
CA TYR A 395 2.79 1.49 3.89
C TYR A 395 4.19 2.01 4.26
N GLY A 396 4.93 1.26 5.08
CA GLY A 396 6.28 1.62 5.52
C GLY A 396 6.29 2.82 6.47
N TYR A 397 7.01 3.88 6.13
CA TYR A 397 7.23 5.04 7.02
C TYR A 397 6.51 6.28 6.52
N LYS A 398 6.02 7.09 7.48
CA LYS A 398 5.34 8.36 7.22
C LYS A 398 6.23 9.28 6.38
N LYS A 399 5.64 9.86 5.34
CA LYS A 399 6.23 10.98 4.59
C LYS A 399 5.74 12.28 5.22
N ASN A 400 6.67 13.19 5.50
CA ASN A 400 6.37 14.45 6.20
C ASN A 400 6.84 15.64 5.37
N ALA A 401 5.92 16.50 4.94
CA ALA A 401 6.20 17.69 4.16
C ALA A 401 7.13 18.69 4.87
N ASN A 402 7.14 18.69 6.22
CA ASN A 402 8.03 19.55 7.00
C ASN A 402 9.45 18.97 7.13
N HIS A 403 9.62 17.64 6.92
CA HIS A 403 10.86 16.90 7.15
C HIS A 403 11.11 15.88 6.04
N ILE A 404 11.06 16.34 4.79
CA ILE A 404 11.08 15.48 3.59
C ILE A 404 12.26 14.52 3.54
N MET A 405 13.45 14.97 3.96
CA MET A 405 14.68 14.18 3.90
C MET A 405 14.76 13.04 4.94
N GLU A 406 13.91 13.03 5.94
CA GLU A 406 13.93 11.96 6.96
C GLU A 406 13.59 10.60 6.35
N SER A 407 12.64 10.54 5.44
CA SER A 407 12.11 9.30 4.83
C SER A 407 12.49 9.10 3.36
N VAL A 408 13.44 9.88 2.83
CA VAL A 408 13.98 9.71 1.48
C VAL A 408 15.29 8.92 1.55
N PHE A 409 15.36 7.77 0.91
CA PHE A 409 16.53 6.93 0.84
C PHE A 409 16.96 6.74 -0.60
N MET A 410 18.27 6.86 -0.84
CA MET A 410 18.85 6.49 -2.13
C MET A 410 19.06 4.98 -2.20
N PRO A 411 18.90 4.36 -3.37
CA PRO A 411 19.16 2.92 -3.54
C PRO A 411 20.56 2.51 -3.11
N GLN A 412 21.59 3.27 -3.46
CA GLN A 412 22.96 2.97 -3.07
C GLN A 412 23.23 3.37 -1.62
N THR A 413 23.73 2.44 -0.82
CA THR A 413 24.19 2.70 0.54
C THR A 413 25.66 3.11 0.54
N HIS A 414 26.23 3.45 1.71
CA HIS A 414 27.67 3.62 1.83
C HIS A 414 28.44 2.28 1.92
N ILE A 415 27.74 1.16 2.13
CA ILE A 415 28.30 -0.19 1.97
C ILE A 415 28.36 -0.46 0.48
N LYS A 416 29.58 -0.59 -0.07
CA LYS A 416 29.84 -0.51 -1.52
C LYS A 416 28.94 -1.39 -2.39
N ASN A 417 28.58 -2.58 -1.92
CA ASN A 417 27.83 -3.56 -2.68
C ASN A 417 26.42 -3.83 -2.12
N LEU A 418 25.90 -2.97 -1.24
CA LEU A 418 24.55 -3.08 -0.70
C LEU A 418 23.64 -1.99 -1.27
N TYR A 419 22.58 -2.43 -1.93
CA TYR A 419 21.56 -1.58 -2.53
C TYR A 419 20.21 -1.80 -1.85
N LEU A 420 19.40 -0.75 -1.79
CA LEU A 420 18.06 -0.76 -1.23
C LEU A 420 17.02 -0.75 -2.35
N VAL A 421 15.91 -1.47 -2.15
CA VAL A 421 14.75 -1.45 -3.03
C VAL A 421 13.48 -1.53 -2.19
N GLY A 422 12.34 -1.18 -2.78
CA GLY A 422 11.04 -1.30 -2.13
C GLY A 422 10.47 0.02 -1.64
N GLN A 423 9.43 -0.07 -0.82
CA GLN A 423 8.62 1.09 -0.40
C GLN A 423 9.37 2.16 0.41
N SER A 424 10.49 1.81 1.04
CA SER A 424 11.31 2.77 1.78
C SER A 424 12.14 3.69 0.86
N VAL A 425 12.45 3.26 -0.38
CA VAL A 425 13.29 4.01 -1.32
C VAL A 425 12.49 5.05 -2.09
N ALA A 426 11.33 4.67 -2.63
CA ALA A 426 10.48 5.58 -3.41
C ALA A 426 9.13 5.79 -2.72
N MET A 427 8.14 5.05 -3.16
CA MET A 427 6.78 5.07 -2.64
C MET A 427 6.31 3.64 -2.40
N HIS A 428 5.30 3.48 -1.56
CA HIS A 428 4.58 2.23 -1.40
C HIS A 428 3.66 1.94 -2.60
N GLY A 429 3.00 0.79 -2.58
CA GLY A 429 2.12 0.31 -3.65
C GLY A 429 2.90 -0.21 -4.87
N LEU A 430 2.23 -0.93 -5.77
CA LEU A 430 2.89 -1.61 -6.89
C LEU A 430 3.65 -0.65 -7.80
N VAL A 431 3.07 0.50 -8.15
CA VAL A 431 3.77 1.51 -8.96
C VAL A 431 5.02 2.01 -8.25
N GLY A 432 4.91 2.37 -6.96
CA GLY A 432 6.03 2.90 -6.17
C GLY A 432 7.19 1.90 -6.03
N VAL A 433 6.90 0.63 -5.73
CA VAL A 433 7.95 -0.39 -5.58
C VAL A 433 8.56 -0.80 -6.93
N THR A 434 7.78 -0.78 -8.02
CA THR A 434 8.30 -0.99 -9.37
C THR A 434 9.29 0.11 -9.75
N ILE A 435 8.92 1.38 -9.53
CA ILE A 435 9.81 2.54 -9.76
C ILE A 435 11.07 2.45 -8.90
N SER A 436 10.94 2.02 -7.64
CA SER A 436 12.09 1.75 -6.78
C SER A 436 13.04 0.71 -7.38
N ALA A 437 12.50 -0.36 -7.96
CA ALA A 437 13.30 -1.40 -8.62
C ALA A 437 14.02 -0.85 -9.86
N VAL A 438 13.33 -0.08 -10.70
CA VAL A 438 13.91 0.58 -11.88
C VAL A 438 15.05 1.53 -11.49
N LEU A 439 14.82 2.37 -10.48
CA LEU A 439 15.83 3.31 -9.97
C LEU A 439 17.06 2.55 -9.44
N THR A 440 16.84 1.48 -8.68
CA THR A 440 17.93 0.64 -8.14
C THR A 440 18.72 -0.02 -9.26
N TYR A 441 18.04 -0.55 -10.28
CA TYR A 441 18.66 -1.11 -11.46
C TYR A 441 19.52 -0.09 -12.20
N GLN A 442 19.01 1.11 -12.49
CA GLN A 442 19.77 2.15 -13.17
C GLN A 442 21.04 2.55 -12.41
N ILE A 443 20.96 2.70 -11.08
CA ILE A 443 22.11 3.02 -10.25
C ILE A 443 23.12 1.87 -10.24
N LEU A 444 22.65 0.64 -10.11
CA LEU A 444 23.50 -0.56 -10.14
C LEU A 444 24.27 -0.67 -11.47
N MET A 445 23.60 -0.48 -12.61
CA MET A 445 24.23 -0.59 -13.93
C MET A 445 25.27 0.51 -14.16
N ARG A 446 24.99 1.76 -13.74
CA ARG A 446 25.99 2.85 -13.79
C ARG A 446 27.21 2.55 -12.91
N SER A 447 27.01 2.06 -11.69
CA SER A 447 28.11 1.74 -10.77
C SER A 447 28.96 0.55 -11.23
N SER A 448 28.40 -0.33 -12.06
CA SER A 448 29.07 -1.49 -12.64
C SER A 448 29.72 -1.22 -14.01
N GLY A 449 29.59 0.01 -14.55
CA GLY A 449 30.19 0.40 -15.83
C GLY A 449 29.48 -0.15 -17.07
N PHE A 450 28.21 -0.55 -16.94
CA PHE A 450 27.38 -1.06 -18.06
C PHE A 450 26.53 0.02 -18.72
N LEU A 451 26.43 1.24 -18.14
CA LEU A 451 25.74 2.43 -18.67
C LEU A 451 26.62 3.65 -18.57
#